data_14fd87bf12ec59c44743d9b23e7b8b02
#
_entry.id   14fd87bf12ec59c44743d9b23e7b8b02
#
_cell.length_a   1.000
_cell.length_b   1.000
_cell.length_c   1.000
_cell.angle_alpha   90.00
_cell.angle_beta   90.00
_cell.angle_gamma   90.00
#
_symmetry.space_group_name_H-M   'P 1'
#
loop_
_entity.id
_entity.type
_entity.pdbx_description
1 polymer ?
#
loop_
_entity_poly.entity_id
_entity_poly.type
_entity_poly.pdbx_seq_one_letter_code
_entity_poly.pdbx_strand_id
1 'polypeptide(L)'
;SIAIAGAGGRMGRALVRSASADSRFRIVGGTERSEGEFMGVDLGALAGIAPLFMATTDAADHAADAADVWIDFTAPDATLKALDALASTSTTAAIIGTTGFSTEQQSVIAAHAARIAIVQSGNFSLGVTLLSALVE
;
A
#
# COMPACT_ATOMS: atom_id res chain seq x y z
N SER A 1 -6.99 7.91 -7.67
CA SER A 1 -5.57 7.54 -7.83
C SER A 1 -5.06 6.75 -6.62
N ILE A 2 -4.10 5.84 -6.85
CA ILE A 2 -3.54 4.96 -5.81
C ILE A 2 -2.02 4.94 -5.86
N ALA A 3 -1.40 4.84 -4.69
CA ALA A 3 0.01 4.49 -4.52
C ALA A 3 0.15 3.19 -3.72
N ILE A 4 1.17 2.38 -4.01
CA ILE A 4 1.29 1.01 -3.50
C ILE A 4 2.63 0.85 -2.78
N ALA A 5 2.58 0.51 -1.49
CA ALA A 5 3.75 0.16 -0.71
C ALA A 5 4.25 -1.25 -1.04
N GLY A 6 5.57 -1.43 -1.08
CA GLY A 6 6.19 -2.72 -1.34
C GLY A 6 5.80 -3.29 -2.70
N ALA A 7 5.84 -2.46 -3.74
CA ALA A 7 5.35 -2.79 -5.09
C ALA A 7 6.05 -3.99 -5.73
N GLY A 8 7.29 -4.29 -5.36
CA GLY A 8 8.05 -5.47 -5.82
C GLY A 8 7.71 -6.75 -5.07
N GLY A 9 6.99 -6.67 -3.95
CA GLY A 9 6.51 -7.83 -3.19
C GLY A 9 5.39 -8.59 -3.92
N ARG A 10 5.07 -9.78 -3.43
CA ARG A 10 4.01 -10.63 -4.04
C ARG A 10 2.67 -9.92 -4.13
N MET A 11 2.22 -9.28 -3.04
CA MET A 11 0.97 -8.54 -3.01
C MET A 11 1.06 -7.27 -3.84
N GLY A 12 2.16 -6.50 -3.74
CA GLY A 12 2.38 -5.29 -4.53
C GLY A 12 2.27 -5.52 -6.03
N ARG A 13 2.96 -6.54 -6.55
CA ARG A 13 2.87 -6.92 -7.98
C ARG A 13 1.46 -7.33 -8.39
N ALA A 14 0.73 -8.04 -7.54
CA ALA A 14 -0.66 -8.42 -7.81
C ALA A 14 -1.57 -7.19 -7.86
N LEU A 15 -1.40 -6.26 -6.94
CA LEU A 15 -2.14 -4.99 -6.90
C LEU A 15 -1.85 -4.12 -8.13
N VAL A 16 -0.57 -3.96 -8.52
CA VAL A 16 -0.20 -3.23 -9.74
C VAL A 16 -0.88 -3.84 -10.95
N ARG A 17 -0.82 -5.17 -11.11
CA ARG A 17 -1.45 -5.89 -12.22
C ARG A 17 -2.97 -5.67 -12.28
N SER A 18 -3.63 -5.85 -11.13
CA SER A 18 -5.09 -5.73 -11.04
C SER A 18 -5.56 -4.30 -11.27
N ALA A 19 -4.88 -3.32 -10.70
CA ALA A 19 -5.23 -1.91 -10.86
C ALA A 19 -4.97 -1.41 -12.28
N SER A 20 -3.91 -1.89 -12.94
CA SER A 20 -3.62 -1.55 -14.33
C SER A 20 -4.64 -2.12 -15.33
N ALA A 21 -5.33 -3.20 -14.97
CA ALA A 21 -6.35 -3.83 -15.79
C ALA A 21 -7.75 -3.19 -15.62
N ASP A 22 -7.94 -2.29 -14.68
CA ASP A 22 -9.23 -1.70 -14.33
C ASP A 22 -9.16 -0.16 -14.44
N SER A 23 -9.88 0.40 -15.44
CA SER A 23 -9.88 1.83 -15.73
C SER A 23 -10.39 2.74 -14.59
N ARG A 24 -11.00 2.18 -13.56
CA ARG A 24 -11.39 2.93 -12.35
C ARG A 24 -10.20 3.34 -11.50
N PHE A 25 -9.04 2.71 -11.67
CA PHE A 25 -7.83 2.98 -10.92
C PHE A 25 -6.77 3.65 -11.80
N ARG A 26 -6.02 4.56 -11.20
CA ARG A 26 -4.81 5.17 -11.75
C ARG A 26 -3.69 4.99 -10.73
N ILE A 27 -2.70 4.20 -11.07
CA ILE A 27 -1.48 4.08 -10.25
C ILE A 27 -0.67 5.35 -10.46
N VAL A 28 -0.20 5.96 -9.37
CA VAL A 28 0.58 7.20 -9.40
C VAL A 28 1.95 7.06 -8.74
N GLY A 29 2.19 5.96 -8.01
CA GLY A 29 3.48 5.70 -7.41
C GLY A 29 3.54 4.35 -6.72
N GLY A 30 4.74 3.96 -6.33
CA GLY A 30 4.96 2.77 -5.53
C GLY A 30 6.30 2.82 -4.81
N THR A 31 6.36 2.23 -3.61
CA THR A 31 7.59 2.21 -2.83
C THR A 31 8.22 0.83 -2.77
N GLU A 32 9.53 0.86 -2.55
CA GLU A 32 10.36 -0.29 -2.18
C GLU A 32 11.41 0.10 -1.14
N ARG A 33 12.04 -0.90 -0.58
CA ARG A 33 13.16 -0.69 0.37
C ARG A 33 14.34 -0.07 -0.36
N SER A 34 14.99 0.94 0.23
CA SER A 34 16.12 1.67 -0.35
C SER A 34 17.26 0.77 -0.82
N GLU A 35 17.55 -0.33 -0.11
CA GLU A 35 18.60 -1.29 -0.45
C GLU A 35 18.04 -2.55 -1.14
N GLY A 36 16.78 -2.53 -1.57
CA GLY A 36 16.12 -3.66 -2.22
C GLY A 36 16.45 -3.77 -3.71
N GLU A 37 16.47 -4.99 -4.23
CA GLU A 37 16.72 -5.27 -5.67
C GLU A 37 15.67 -4.62 -6.60
N PHE A 38 14.52 -4.22 -6.08
CA PHE A 38 13.42 -3.62 -6.85
C PHE A 38 13.39 -2.09 -6.77
N MET A 39 14.36 -1.48 -6.10
CA MET A 39 14.45 -0.02 -6.00
C MET A 39 14.79 0.59 -7.38
N GLY A 40 14.03 1.60 -7.79
CA GLY A 40 14.20 2.25 -9.09
C GLY A 40 13.68 1.45 -10.29
N VAL A 41 13.04 0.30 -10.07
CA VAL A 41 12.50 -0.54 -11.14
C VAL A 41 11.09 -0.07 -11.51
N ASP A 42 10.75 -0.11 -12.79
CA ASP A 42 9.41 0.24 -13.29
C ASP A 42 8.32 -0.67 -12.72
N LEU A 43 7.22 -0.10 -12.26
CA LEU A 43 6.11 -0.82 -11.63
C LEU A 43 5.46 -1.86 -12.57
N GLY A 44 5.34 -1.54 -13.86
CA GLY A 44 4.82 -2.47 -14.86
C GLY A 44 5.75 -3.66 -15.06
N ALA A 45 7.06 -3.40 -15.13
CA ALA A 45 8.07 -4.44 -15.24
C ALA A 45 8.04 -5.38 -14.02
N LEU A 46 7.94 -4.85 -12.80
CA LEU A 46 7.79 -5.63 -11.57
C LEU A 46 6.52 -6.50 -11.59
N ALA A 47 5.44 -5.99 -12.13
CA ALA A 47 4.17 -6.68 -12.22
C ALA A 47 4.09 -7.67 -13.40
N GLY A 48 5.09 -7.69 -14.31
CA GLY A 48 5.08 -8.52 -15.51
C GLY A 48 4.07 -8.07 -16.56
N ILE A 49 3.83 -6.77 -16.66
CA ILE A 49 2.99 -6.12 -17.68
C ILE A 49 3.81 -5.09 -18.47
N ALA A 50 3.18 -4.41 -19.42
CA ALA A 50 3.84 -3.33 -20.16
C ALA A 50 4.36 -2.25 -19.20
N PRO A 51 5.47 -1.58 -19.52
CA PRO A 51 6.04 -0.52 -18.70
C PRO A 51 5.00 0.57 -18.39
N LEU A 52 4.94 0.98 -17.14
CA LEU A 52 4.11 2.10 -16.69
C LEU A 52 4.89 3.42 -16.67
N PHE A 53 6.20 3.37 -16.96
CA PHE A 53 7.13 4.51 -16.92
C PHE A 53 7.16 5.19 -15.54
N MET A 54 7.06 4.39 -14.50
CA MET A 54 6.95 4.80 -13.12
C MET A 54 7.86 3.91 -12.26
N ALA A 55 9.00 4.46 -11.85
CA ALA A 55 9.96 3.75 -11.02
C ALA A 55 9.56 3.72 -9.55
N THR A 56 9.90 2.66 -8.85
CA THR A 56 9.76 2.59 -7.39
C THR A 56 10.72 3.58 -6.71
N THR A 57 10.29 4.12 -5.58
CA THR A 57 11.07 4.98 -4.69
C THR A 57 11.02 4.45 -3.26
N ASP A 58 11.93 4.87 -2.38
CA ASP A 58 11.86 4.60 -0.94
C ASP A 58 11.15 5.70 -0.14
N ALA A 59 10.79 6.81 -0.80
CA ALA A 59 10.11 7.97 -0.24
C ALA A 59 8.59 7.83 -0.41
N ALA A 60 7.88 7.53 0.68
CA ALA A 60 6.43 7.34 0.64
C ALA A 60 5.67 8.63 0.30
N ASP A 61 6.13 9.78 0.77
CA ASP A 61 5.59 11.10 0.41
C ASP A 61 5.69 11.35 -1.10
N HIS A 62 6.84 11.06 -1.71
CA HIS A 62 7.03 11.19 -3.14
C HIS A 62 6.13 10.21 -3.94
N ALA A 63 6.05 8.94 -3.53
CA ALA A 63 5.19 7.97 -4.19
C ALA A 63 3.70 8.33 -4.09
N ALA A 64 3.29 8.99 -3.01
CA ALA A 64 1.91 9.32 -2.70
C ALA A 64 1.50 10.76 -3.05
N ASP A 65 2.39 11.58 -3.64
CA ASP A 65 2.16 13.01 -3.88
C ASP A 65 0.86 13.32 -4.65
N ALA A 66 0.48 12.46 -5.60
CA ALA A 66 -0.76 12.56 -6.38
C ALA A 66 -1.76 11.43 -6.08
N ALA A 67 -1.62 10.72 -4.96
CA ALA A 67 -2.50 9.62 -4.60
C ALA A 67 -3.65 10.08 -3.71
N ASP A 68 -4.86 9.61 -4.01
CA ASP A 68 -6.00 9.71 -3.09
C ASP A 68 -5.92 8.63 -2.01
N VAL A 69 -5.42 7.44 -2.37
CA VAL A 69 -5.39 6.26 -1.51
C VAL A 69 -4.00 5.62 -1.50
N TRP A 70 -3.49 5.38 -0.31
CA TRP A 70 -2.30 4.56 -0.05
C TRP A 70 -2.70 3.12 0.23
N ILE A 71 -2.02 2.14 -0.37
CA ILE A 71 -2.28 0.70 -0.15
C ILE A 71 -1.01 0.04 0.37
N ASP A 72 -1.08 -0.57 1.54
CA ASP A 72 0.08 -1.10 2.26
C ASP A 72 -0.12 -2.55 2.74
N PHE A 73 0.72 -3.45 2.24
CA PHE A 73 0.83 -4.86 2.64
C PHE A 73 2.30 -5.21 2.93
N THR A 74 2.96 -4.40 3.75
CA THR A 74 4.40 -4.53 3.99
C THR A 74 4.72 -5.13 5.37
N ALA A 75 5.30 -4.34 6.25
CA ALA A 75 5.67 -4.71 7.61
C ALA A 75 5.33 -3.58 8.58
N PRO A 76 5.10 -3.86 9.89
CA PRO A 76 4.65 -2.87 10.86
C PRO A 76 5.44 -1.56 10.84
N ASP A 77 6.75 -1.62 10.96
CA ASP A 77 7.59 -0.42 11.01
C ASP A 77 7.58 0.38 9.69
N ALA A 78 7.51 -0.32 8.55
CA ALA A 78 7.40 0.31 7.24
C ALA A 78 6.06 1.03 7.07
N THR A 79 4.96 0.41 7.52
CA THR A 79 3.63 1.01 7.51
C THR A 79 3.59 2.29 8.36
N LEU A 80 4.13 2.26 9.58
CA LEU A 80 4.15 3.45 10.45
C LEU A 80 4.98 4.59 9.83
N LYS A 81 6.17 4.27 9.32
CA LYS A 81 7.01 5.25 8.61
C LYS A 81 6.29 5.86 7.42
N ALA A 82 5.55 5.04 6.66
CA ALA A 82 4.77 5.54 5.54
C ALA A 82 3.64 6.46 6.01
N LEU A 83 2.86 6.09 7.05
CA LEU A 83 1.79 6.93 7.60
C LEU A 83 2.30 8.29 8.07
N ASP A 84 3.49 8.34 8.69
CA ASP A 84 4.14 9.61 9.06
C ASP A 84 4.45 10.47 7.83
N ALA A 85 5.00 9.86 6.78
CA ALA A 85 5.34 10.56 5.54
C ALA A 85 4.10 11.08 4.80
N LEU A 86 2.98 10.32 4.81
CA LEU A 86 1.71 10.74 4.21
C LEU A 86 1.15 12.03 4.84
N ALA A 87 1.66 12.40 6.01
CA ALA A 87 1.28 13.65 6.67
C ALA A 87 1.53 14.90 5.84
N SER A 88 2.49 14.87 4.95
CA SER A 88 2.87 15.97 4.06
C SER A 88 2.22 15.91 2.66
N THR A 89 1.38 14.91 2.40
CA THR A 89 0.77 14.66 1.09
C THR A 89 -0.72 14.99 1.07
N SER A 90 -1.33 14.93 -0.11
CA SER A 90 -2.78 15.07 -0.31
C SER A 90 -3.57 13.78 -0.12
N THR A 91 -2.92 12.69 0.26
CA THR A 91 -3.56 11.37 0.47
C THR A 91 -4.63 11.45 1.54
N THR A 92 -5.83 11.01 1.22
CA THR A 92 -7.02 11.09 2.09
C THR A 92 -7.38 9.78 2.76
N ALA A 93 -6.87 8.65 2.25
CA ALA A 93 -7.16 7.33 2.80
C ALA A 93 -5.97 6.37 2.71
N ALA A 94 -5.93 5.41 3.64
CA ALA A 94 -4.98 4.30 3.63
C ALA A 94 -5.71 2.96 3.83
N ILE A 95 -5.33 1.96 3.03
CA ILE A 95 -5.75 0.57 3.18
C ILE A 95 -4.54 -0.20 3.69
N ILE A 96 -4.64 -0.75 4.90
CA ILE A 96 -3.55 -1.44 5.58
C ILE A 96 -3.89 -2.93 5.72
N GLY A 97 -3.17 -3.76 4.97
CA GLY A 97 -3.21 -5.22 5.06
C GLY A 97 -2.00 -5.80 5.78
N THR A 98 -1.10 -4.96 6.25
CA THR A 98 0.02 -5.35 7.10
C THR A 98 -0.51 -5.94 8.41
N THR A 99 0.11 -7.02 8.88
CA THR A 99 -0.23 -7.73 10.11
C THR A 99 0.93 -7.73 11.08
N GLY A 100 0.68 -8.12 12.35
CA GLY A 100 1.73 -8.28 13.34
C GLY A 100 2.09 -6.99 14.10
N PHE A 101 1.23 -5.99 14.12
CA PHE A 101 1.43 -4.78 14.91
C PHE A 101 1.36 -5.06 16.42
N SER A 102 2.23 -4.42 17.18
CA SER A 102 2.12 -4.36 18.65
C SER A 102 0.95 -3.44 19.07
N THR A 103 0.59 -3.49 20.35
CA THR A 103 -0.44 -2.60 20.92
C THR A 103 -0.05 -1.13 20.78
N GLU A 104 1.22 -0.81 20.97
CA GLU A 104 1.77 0.54 20.82
C GLU A 104 1.66 1.02 19.38
N GLN A 105 2.02 0.15 18.43
CA GLN A 105 1.92 0.44 17.00
C GLN A 105 0.47 0.63 16.55
N GLN A 106 -0.47 -0.14 17.10
CA GLN A 106 -1.90 0.06 16.86
C GLN A 106 -2.38 1.43 17.37
N SER A 107 -1.87 1.89 18.50
CA SER A 107 -2.18 3.22 19.02
C SER A 107 -1.67 4.35 18.11
N VAL A 108 -0.51 4.16 17.48
CA VAL A 108 0.02 5.11 16.48
C VAL A 108 -0.88 5.14 15.23
N ILE A 109 -1.30 3.98 14.72
CA ILE A 109 -2.23 3.92 13.58
C ILE A 109 -3.54 4.63 13.92
N ALA A 110 -4.10 4.42 15.12
CA ALA A 110 -5.32 5.09 15.56
C ALA A 110 -5.15 6.61 15.64
N ALA A 111 -3.97 7.11 16.02
CA ALA A 111 -3.69 8.56 16.00
C ALA A 111 -3.69 9.13 14.57
N HIS A 112 -3.15 8.41 13.58
CA HIS A 112 -3.20 8.82 12.17
C HIS A 112 -4.63 8.84 11.62
N ALA A 113 -5.53 7.99 12.13
CA ALA A 113 -6.94 7.95 11.71
C ALA A 113 -7.70 9.26 12.02
N ALA A 114 -7.16 10.13 12.86
CA ALA A 114 -7.71 11.49 13.06
C ALA A 114 -7.51 12.41 11.82
N ARG A 115 -6.62 12.04 10.90
CA ARG A 115 -6.24 12.87 9.73
C ARG A 115 -6.62 12.25 8.40
N ILE A 116 -6.46 10.95 8.25
CA ILE A 116 -6.78 10.20 7.02
C ILE A 116 -7.73 9.06 7.36
N ALA A 117 -8.60 8.68 6.44
CA ALA A 117 -9.46 7.52 6.59
C ALA A 117 -8.61 6.25 6.52
N ILE A 118 -8.65 5.38 7.55
CA ILE A 118 -7.88 4.14 7.58
C ILE A 118 -8.82 2.95 7.56
N VAL A 119 -8.61 2.05 6.60
CA VAL A 119 -9.20 0.71 6.58
C VAL A 119 -8.08 -0.29 6.87
N GLN A 120 -8.15 -0.95 8.01
CA GLN A 120 -7.18 -1.96 8.42
C GLN A 120 -7.85 -3.32 8.56
N SER A 121 -7.26 -4.35 7.95
CA SER A 121 -7.71 -5.73 8.12
C SER A 121 -6.54 -6.71 7.96
N GLY A 122 -6.50 -7.73 8.81
CA GLY A 122 -5.54 -8.83 8.64
C GLY A 122 -5.89 -9.77 7.47
N ASN A 123 -7.08 -9.60 6.89
CA ASN A 123 -7.53 -10.43 5.78
C ASN A 123 -8.55 -9.68 4.90
N PHE A 124 -8.22 -9.56 3.63
CA PHE A 124 -9.09 -9.00 2.58
C PHE A 124 -9.65 -10.06 1.63
N SER A 125 -9.52 -11.36 1.97
CA SER A 125 -10.08 -12.44 1.16
C SER A 125 -11.59 -12.57 1.41
N LEU A 126 -12.38 -12.44 0.36
CA LEU A 126 -13.83 -12.67 0.41
C LEU A 126 -14.14 -14.11 0.87
N GLY A 127 -13.37 -15.11 0.41
CA GLY A 127 -13.55 -16.50 0.79
C GLY A 127 -13.35 -16.76 2.28
N VAL A 128 -12.32 -16.16 2.89
CA VAL A 128 -12.08 -16.28 4.33
C VAL A 128 -13.16 -15.54 5.14
N THR A 129 -13.60 -14.37 4.69
CA THR A 129 -14.70 -13.63 5.33
C THR A 129 -15.99 -14.43 5.31
N LEU A 130 -16.33 -15.07 4.17
CA LEU A 130 -17.50 -15.96 4.07
C LEU A 130 -17.37 -17.18 4.98
N LEU A 131 -16.18 -17.80 5.03
CA LEU A 131 -15.93 -18.94 5.90
C LEU A 131 -16.10 -18.59 7.38
N SER A 132 -15.57 -17.44 7.80
CA SER A 132 -15.74 -16.95 9.18
C SER A 132 -17.21 -16.77 9.53
N ALA A 133 -18.02 -16.20 8.64
CA ALA A 133 -19.44 -16.01 8.85
C ALA A 133 -20.27 -17.33 8.86
N LEU A 134 -19.72 -18.41 8.33
CA LEU A 134 -20.37 -19.74 8.35
C LEU A 134 -20.05 -20.55 9.61
N VAL A 135 -19.01 -20.17 10.36
CA VAL A 135 -18.54 -20.89 11.57
C VAL A 135 -19.07 -20.26 12.86
N GLU A 136 -19.60 -19.02 12.81
CA GLU A 136 -20.35 -18.36 13.89
C GLU A 136 -21.78 -18.88 13.98
#